data_d79e5d992d4ac87aff63598ad57339c7
#
_entry.id   d79e5d992d4ac87aff63598ad57339c7
#
_cell.length_a   1.000
_cell.length_b   1.000
_cell.length_c   1.000
_cell.angle_alpha   90.00
_cell.angle_beta   90.00
_cell.angle_gamma   90.00
#
_symmetry.space_group_name_H-M   'P 1'
#
loop_
_entity.id
_entity.type
_entity.pdbx_description
1 polymer ?
#
loop_
_entity_poly.entity_id
_entity_poly.type
_entity_poly.pdbx_seq_one_letter_code
_entity_poly.pdbx_strand_id
1 'polypeptide(L)'
;MNHEILCGPSFSVLEVTLAAGERIVSEAGAMAWMDSNVKSETTTRGGVLAGLKRAVFSGETFFQNTYEADGGPARIAFAPGVSGEIVPWQLQGEDLLLQRGAYLASTEGIRCESKSEGLKGLFAQGLFVLRATGTGTMFFSGYGAIDTIDLDGGSHYTIDNGYVVAWEPSLSYRLTKARKIRSFLFSDQLLLSFSGRGRVWINSRSPQSLASWVHPFRRVKSKDSGSD
;
A
#
# COMPACT_ATOMS: atom_id res chain seq x y z
N MET A 1 17.68 10.42 -10.42
CA MET A 1 17.09 10.34 -9.07
C MET A 1 17.94 9.45 -8.17
N ASN A 2 18.41 9.96 -7.04
CA ASN A 2 19.05 9.19 -5.97
C ASN A 2 18.07 9.06 -4.80
N HIS A 3 18.18 7.98 -4.04
CA HIS A 3 17.35 7.79 -2.86
C HIS A 3 18.15 7.19 -1.70
N GLU A 4 17.67 7.45 -0.50
CA GLU A 4 18.19 6.90 0.75
C GLU A 4 17.00 6.51 1.66
N ILE A 5 17.14 5.40 2.38
CA ILE A 5 16.17 4.99 3.39
C ILE A 5 16.74 5.35 4.77
N LEU A 6 16.17 6.37 5.36
CA LEU A 6 16.54 6.87 6.68
C LEU A 6 15.77 6.09 7.77
N CYS A 7 16.32 6.05 8.98
CA CYS A 7 15.68 5.49 10.19
C CYS A 7 15.22 4.03 10.07
N GLY A 8 15.77 3.30 9.10
CA GLY A 8 15.42 1.90 8.88
C GLY A 8 15.95 0.95 9.95
N PRO A 9 15.42 -0.31 9.99
CA PRO A 9 14.27 -0.77 9.21
C PRO A 9 12.89 -0.50 9.85
N SER A 10 12.85 -0.12 11.15
CA SER A 10 11.59 -0.11 11.92
C SER A 10 10.72 1.13 11.71
N PHE A 11 11.33 2.26 11.39
CA PHE A 11 10.68 3.57 11.23
C PHE A 11 11.15 4.26 9.96
N SER A 12 11.21 3.51 8.87
CA SER A 12 11.83 3.95 7.62
C SER A 12 11.15 5.17 7.03
N VAL A 13 11.96 6.08 6.53
CA VAL A 13 11.56 7.24 5.72
C VAL A 13 12.36 7.19 4.43
N LEU A 14 11.69 7.34 3.30
CA LEU A 14 12.32 7.45 1.99
C LEU A 14 12.68 8.90 1.74
N GLU A 15 13.97 9.26 1.67
CA GLU A 15 14.41 10.55 1.16
C GLU A 15 14.89 10.38 -0.28
N VAL A 16 14.44 11.28 -1.16
CA VAL A 16 14.77 11.27 -2.60
C VAL A 16 15.38 12.60 -2.97
N THR A 17 16.51 12.54 -3.69
CA THR A 17 17.12 13.70 -4.33
C THR A 17 16.76 13.70 -5.82
N LEU A 18 16.01 14.71 -6.22
CA LEU A 18 15.59 14.97 -7.58
C LEU A 18 16.56 15.95 -8.26
N ALA A 19 16.93 15.69 -9.51
CA ALA A 19 17.57 16.70 -10.37
C ALA A 19 16.54 17.77 -10.80
N ALA A 20 17.00 18.89 -11.32
CA ALA A 20 16.11 19.93 -11.85
C ALA A 20 15.16 19.36 -12.92
N GLY A 21 13.86 19.56 -12.77
CA GLY A 21 12.80 19.04 -13.64
C GLY A 21 12.49 17.56 -13.46
N GLU A 22 13.19 16.86 -12.56
CA GLU A 22 12.91 15.45 -12.28
C GLU A 22 11.69 15.32 -11.35
N ARG A 23 10.92 14.26 -11.55
CA ARG A 23 9.65 14.04 -10.86
C ARG A 23 9.60 12.70 -10.13
N ILE A 24 8.82 12.69 -9.06
CA ILE A 24 8.43 11.49 -8.32
C ILE A 24 6.93 11.51 -8.04
N VAL A 25 6.31 10.34 -8.07
CA VAL A 25 4.89 10.15 -7.74
C VAL A 25 4.79 9.42 -6.43
N SER A 26 3.92 9.85 -5.52
CA SER A 26 3.68 9.17 -4.25
C SER A 26 2.20 8.95 -3.95
N GLU A 27 1.91 8.09 -2.98
CA GLU A 27 0.61 8.03 -2.35
C GLU A 27 0.27 9.40 -1.71
N ALA A 28 -0.98 9.82 -1.84
CA ALA A 28 -1.43 11.07 -1.23
C ALA A 28 -1.32 11.02 0.30
N GLY A 29 -0.69 12.03 0.87
CA GLY A 29 -0.46 12.13 2.32
C GLY A 29 0.85 11.50 2.80
N ALA A 30 1.65 10.88 1.94
CA ALA A 30 2.92 10.28 2.33
C ALA A 30 4.08 11.29 2.48
N MET A 31 4.00 12.48 1.88
CA MET A 31 5.04 13.50 1.97
C MET A 31 5.22 13.96 3.41
N ALA A 32 6.45 13.86 3.91
CA ALA A 32 6.85 14.25 5.26
C ALA A 32 7.54 15.61 5.31
N TRP A 33 8.54 15.85 4.45
CA TRP A 33 9.22 17.14 4.27
C TRP A 33 9.76 17.27 2.85
N MET A 34 10.02 18.50 2.41
CA MET A 34 10.61 18.79 1.11
C MET A 34 11.32 20.16 1.11
N ASP A 35 12.26 20.33 0.20
CA ASP A 35 12.88 21.61 -0.07
C ASP A 35 11.87 22.58 -0.70
N SER A 36 12.06 23.90 -0.48
CA SER A 36 11.11 24.95 -0.89
C SER A 36 10.92 25.08 -2.41
N ASN A 37 11.86 24.56 -3.19
CA ASN A 37 11.79 24.53 -4.65
C ASN A 37 11.18 23.24 -5.22
N VAL A 38 10.46 22.46 -4.42
CA VAL A 38 9.63 21.35 -4.90
C VAL A 38 8.21 21.86 -5.16
N LYS A 39 7.72 21.66 -6.38
CA LYS A 39 6.33 21.89 -6.76
C LYS A 39 5.53 20.58 -6.62
N SER A 40 4.31 20.69 -6.12
CA SER A 40 3.41 19.55 -5.99
C SER A 40 2.16 19.74 -6.85
N GLU A 41 1.78 18.69 -7.57
CA GLU A 41 0.52 18.61 -8.30
C GLU A 41 -0.26 17.39 -7.81
N THR A 42 -1.50 17.61 -7.37
CA THR A 42 -2.40 16.51 -7.05
C THR A 42 -3.11 16.06 -8.33
N THR A 43 -2.76 14.90 -8.84
CA THR A 43 -3.35 14.33 -10.04
C THR A 43 -4.21 13.14 -9.68
N THR A 44 -5.52 13.24 -9.96
CA THR A 44 -6.35 12.05 -10.13
C THR A 44 -6.06 11.51 -11.53
N ARG A 45 -5.17 10.52 -11.65
CA ARG A 45 -4.98 9.81 -12.92
C ARG A 45 -6.24 9.04 -13.26
N GLY A 46 -7.05 9.64 -14.14
CA GLY A 46 -8.34 9.12 -14.56
C GLY A 46 -9.31 10.20 -15.08
N GLY A 47 -8.83 11.46 -15.22
CA GLY A 47 -9.60 12.57 -15.84
C GLY A 47 -10.60 13.23 -14.89
N VAL A 48 -10.34 14.54 -14.70
CA VAL A 48 -11.28 15.63 -14.38
C VAL A 48 -12.39 15.38 -13.34
N LEU A 49 -12.38 16.21 -12.32
CA LEU A 49 -13.40 16.63 -11.31
C LEU A 49 -14.78 15.91 -11.26
N ALA A 50 -15.33 15.41 -12.37
CA ALA A 50 -16.60 14.68 -12.39
C ALA A 50 -16.48 13.22 -11.89
N GLY A 51 -15.29 12.61 -11.99
CA GLY A 51 -14.96 11.32 -11.40
C GLY A 51 -14.77 11.39 -9.88
N LEU A 52 -14.32 12.55 -9.36
CA LEU A 52 -13.96 12.75 -7.97
C LEU A 52 -15.15 12.48 -7.01
N LYS A 53 -16.34 13.00 -7.34
CA LYS A 53 -17.53 12.80 -6.49
C LYS A 53 -18.01 11.35 -6.47
N ARG A 54 -17.89 10.62 -7.57
CA ARG A 54 -18.30 9.20 -7.65
C ARG A 54 -17.31 8.28 -6.98
N ALA A 55 -16.02 8.56 -7.11
CA ALA A 55 -14.94 7.78 -6.59
C ALA A 55 -14.77 7.88 -5.06
N VAL A 56 -15.06 9.04 -4.46
CA VAL A 56 -15.07 9.23 -3.00
C VAL A 56 -16.18 8.38 -2.35
N PHE A 57 -17.30 8.15 -3.04
CA PHE A 57 -18.42 7.35 -2.50
C PHE A 57 -18.23 5.84 -2.66
N SER A 58 -17.40 5.37 -3.60
CA SER A 58 -17.17 3.93 -3.82
C SER A 58 -15.97 3.35 -3.02
N GLY A 59 -15.18 4.20 -2.36
CA GLY A 59 -13.97 3.75 -1.65
C GLY A 59 -12.83 3.28 -2.57
N GLU A 60 -12.99 3.41 -3.89
CA GLU A 60 -12.10 2.85 -4.91
C GLU A 60 -10.97 3.80 -5.35
N THR A 61 -10.91 5.03 -4.81
CA THR A 61 -9.97 6.03 -5.31
C THR A 61 -8.61 5.89 -4.66
N PHE A 62 -7.63 5.58 -5.48
CA PHE A 62 -6.22 5.67 -5.16
C PHE A 62 -5.71 7.03 -5.63
N PHE A 63 -5.42 7.92 -4.68
CA PHE A 63 -4.92 9.26 -4.95
C PHE A 63 -3.41 9.28 -4.95
N GLN A 64 -2.83 9.96 -5.93
CA GLN A 64 -1.41 10.16 -6.06
C GLN A 64 -1.08 11.65 -6.21
N ASN A 65 0.04 12.05 -5.65
CA ASN A 65 0.64 13.37 -5.86
C ASN A 65 1.91 13.23 -6.68
N THR A 66 2.13 14.15 -7.60
CA THR A 66 3.38 14.28 -8.35
C THR A 66 4.15 15.47 -7.80
N TYR A 67 5.44 15.29 -7.58
CA TYR A 67 6.36 16.31 -7.09
C TYR A 67 7.48 16.51 -8.11
N GLU A 68 7.83 17.76 -8.38
CA GLU A 68 8.85 18.15 -9.35
C GLU A 68 9.84 19.13 -8.72
N ALA A 69 11.13 18.93 -8.94
CA ALA A 69 12.17 19.86 -8.56
C ALA A 69 12.24 21.03 -9.55
N ASP A 70 11.92 22.27 -9.11
CA ASP A 70 11.88 23.47 -9.94
C ASP A 70 13.17 24.28 -9.84
N GLY A 71 13.76 24.57 -10.97
CA GLY A 71 14.92 25.48 -11.10
C GLY A 71 16.25 24.97 -10.55
N GLY A 72 16.29 23.81 -9.89
CA GLY A 72 17.52 23.21 -9.34
C GLY A 72 17.25 21.86 -8.67
N PRO A 73 18.31 21.16 -8.22
CA PRO A 73 18.12 19.95 -7.44
C PRO A 73 17.33 20.19 -6.15
N ALA A 74 16.55 19.21 -5.73
CA ALA A 74 15.73 19.30 -4.51
C ALA A 74 15.60 17.96 -3.82
N ARG A 75 15.40 17.98 -2.50
CA ARG A 75 15.11 16.80 -1.68
C ARG A 75 13.65 16.77 -1.29
N ILE A 76 13.11 15.58 -1.27
CA ILE A 76 11.78 15.32 -0.76
C ILE A 76 11.77 13.98 -0.02
N ALA A 77 11.01 13.90 1.07
CA ALA A 77 10.90 12.69 1.88
C ALA A 77 9.47 12.21 2.02
N PHE A 78 9.32 10.89 2.07
CA PHE A 78 8.05 10.19 2.19
C PHE A 78 8.09 9.22 3.37
N ALA A 79 7.09 9.31 4.24
CA ALA A 79 6.91 8.41 5.38
C ALA A 79 5.66 7.55 5.17
N PRO A 80 5.76 6.22 5.36
CA PRO A 80 4.59 5.35 5.35
C PRO A 80 3.59 5.70 6.45
N GLY A 81 2.31 5.42 6.22
CA GLY A 81 1.26 5.62 7.21
C GLY A 81 1.37 4.71 8.45
N VAL A 82 2.18 3.66 8.38
CA VAL A 82 2.47 2.72 9.48
C VAL A 82 3.97 2.58 9.66
N SER A 83 4.39 2.31 10.90
CA SER A 83 5.82 2.12 11.23
C SER A 83 6.35 0.82 10.65
N GLY A 84 7.45 0.88 9.90
CA GLY A 84 8.05 -0.32 9.36
C GLY A 84 9.07 -0.09 8.26
N GLU A 85 9.28 -1.10 7.48
CA GLU A 85 10.31 -1.17 6.45
C GLU A 85 9.81 -0.63 5.12
N ILE A 86 10.72 -0.02 4.35
CA ILE A 86 10.52 0.39 2.95
C ILE A 86 11.42 -0.47 2.08
N VAL A 87 10.85 -1.04 1.03
CA VAL A 87 11.57 -1.84 0.04
C VAL A 87 11.62 -1.08 -1.29
N PRO A 88 12.82 -0.74 -1.80
CA PRO A 88 12.99 -0.29 -3.16
C PRO A 88 12.90 -1.49 -4.10
N TRP A 89 12.07 -1.40 -5.13
CA TRP A 89 11.87 -2.46 -6.11
C TRP A 89 12.00 -1.91 -7.53
N GLN A 90 12.86 -2.55 -8.34
CA GLN A 90 13.08 -2.17 -9.72
C GLN A 90 12.15 -2.97 -10.62
N LEU A 91 11.19 -2.30 -11.28
CA LEU A 91 10.38 -2.88 -12.37
C LEU A 91 11.08 -2.67 -13.71
N GLN A 92 11.13 -3.72 -14.53
CA GLN A 92 11.73 -3.72 -15.86
C GLN A 92 10.74 -4.16 -16.95
N GLY A 93 9.45 -3.86 -16.73
CA GLY A 93 8.36 -4.23 -17.63
C GLY A 93 7.47 -5.36 -17.09
N GLU A 94 7.89 -6.05 -16.04
CA GLU A 94 7.03 -6.96 -15.30
C GLU A 94 6.05 -6.17 -14.40
N ASP A 95 4.94 -6.82 -14.05
CA ASP A 95 3.96 -6.24 -13.13
C ASP A 95 4.26 -6.65 -11.69
N LEU A 96 3.77 -5.86 -10.74
CA LEU A 96 3.68 -6.24 -9.32
C LEU A 96 2.28 -5.95 -8.80
N LEU A 97 1.75 -6.87 -8.01
CA LEU A 97 0.49 -6.70 -7.30
C LEU A 97 0.78 -6.33 -5.84
N LEU A 98 0.10 -5.30 -5.33
CA LEU A 98 0.29 -4.81 -3.97
C LEU A 98 -1.05 -4.63 -3.27
N GLN A 99 -1.05 -4.77 -1.96
CA GLN A 99 -2.14 -4.21 -1.17
C GLN A 99 -2.09 -2.67 -1.24
N ARG A 100 -3.26 -2.04 -1.23
CA ARG A 100 -3.39 -0.58 -1.41
C ARG A 100 -2.48 0.23 -0.48
N GLY A 101 -2.39 -0.10 0.78
CA GLY A 101 -1.59 0.62 1.76
C GLY A 101 -0.09 0.30 1.71
N ALA A 102 0.36 -0.53 0.78
CA ALA A 102 1.78 -0.85 0.63
C ALA A 102 2.52 0.10 -0.32
N TYR A 103 1.85 0.68 -1.33
CA TYR A 103 2.49 1.64 -2.24
C TYR A 103 2.87 2.92 -1.50
N LEU A 104 4.11 3.36 -1.65
CA LEU A 104 4.60 4.61 -1.07
C LEU A 104 4.92 5.65 -2.13
N ALA A 105 5.82 5.34 -3.06
CA ALA A 105 6.25 6.24 -4.14
C ALA A 105 6.83 5.48 -5.33
N SER A 106 6.95 6.14 -6.47
CA SER A 106 7.62 5.59 -7.65
C SER A 106 8.10 6.68 -8.60
N THR A 107 9.04 6.33 -9.47
CA THR A 107 9.40 7.13 -10.64
C THR A 107 8.21 7.23 -11.61
N GLU A 108 8.18 8.27 -12.45
CA GLU A 108 7.08 8.51 -13.42
C GLU A 108 6.85 7.37 -14.43
N GLY A 109 7.88 6.56 -14.70
CA GLY A 109 7.79 5.41 -15.60
C GLY A 109 6.90 4.28 -15.10
N ILE A 110 6.46 4.34 -13.83
CA ILE A 110 5.58 3.36 -13.21
C ILE A 110 4.16 3.91 -13.10
N ARG A 111 3.19 3.09 -13.48
CA ARG A 111 1.77 3.32 -13.26
C ARG A 111 1.27 2.37 -12.19
N CYS A 112 0.59 2.93 -11.19
CA CYS A 112 -0.04 2.16 -10.14
C CYS A 112 -1.55 2.43 -10.17
N GLU A 113 -2.35 1.40 -10.45
CA GLU A 113 -3.79 1.50 -10.66
C GLU A 113 -4.53 0.45 -9.81
N SER A 114 -5.75 0.79 -9.38
CA SER A 114 -6.62 -0.20 -8.74
C SER A 114 -7.03 -1.27 -9.73
N LYS A 115 -6.82 -2.53 -9.38
CA LYS A 115 -7.22 -3.67 -10.20
C LYS A 115 -8.72 -3.92 -10.01
N SER A 116 -9.55 -3.37 -10.91
CA SER A 116 -11.02 -3.47 -10.83
C SER A 116 -11.62 -4.70 -11.53
N GLU A 117 -10.93 -5.29 -12.49
CA GLU A 117 -11.46 -6.40 -13.29
C GLU A 117 -11.35 -7.74 -12.54
N GLY A 118 -12.47 -8.45 -12.44
CA GLY A 118 -12.56 -9.77 -11.80
C GLY A 118 -12.57 -9.77 -10.27
N LEU A 119 -12.42 -8.62 -9.62
CA LEU A 119 -12.25 -8.49 -8.17
C LEU A 119 -13.43 -7.86 -7.43
N LYS A 120 -14.55 -7.56 -8.11
CA LYS A 120 -15.74 -6.94 -7.46
C LYS A 120 -16.18 -7.69 -6.19
N GLY A 121 -16.05 -9.00 -6.16
CA GLY A 121 -16.33 -9.81 -4.98
C GLY A 121 -15.27 -9.69 -3.88
N LEU A 122 -14.02 -9.35 -4.22
CA LEU A 122 -12.91 -9.21 -3.27
C LEU A 122 -12.92 -7.83 -2.61
N PHE A 123 -13.29 -6.77 -3.35
CA PHE A 123 -13.49 -5.42 -2.78
C PHE A 123 -14.60 -5.43 -1.73
N ALA A 124 -15.71 -6.10 -2.00
CA ALA A 124 -16.80 -6.28 -1.03
C ALA A 124 -16.35 -7.02 0.26
N GLN A 125 -15.21 -7.70 0.20
CA GLN A 125 -14.60 -8.42 1.32
C GLN A 125 -13.40 -7.68 1.93
N GLY A 126 -13.09 -6.45 1.48
CA GLY A 126 -12.04 -5.60 2.06
C GLY A 126 -10.62 -5.82 1.49
N LEU A 127 -10.46 -6.58 0.40
CA LEU A 127 -9.17 -6.70 -0.30
C LEU A 127 -9.08 -5.66 -1.43
N PHE A 128 -8.20 -4.67 -1.28
CA PHE A 128 -7.90 -3.67 -2.30
C PHE A 128 -6.52 -3.93 -2.89
N VAL A 129 -6.49 -4.32 -4.16
CA VAL A 129 -5.26 -4.64 -4.88
C VAL A 129 -4.92 -3.53 -5.86
N LEU A 130 -3.69 -3.07 -5.81
CA LEU A 130 -3.09 -2.21 -6.82
C LEU A 130 -2.24 -3.07 -7.75
N ARG A 131 -2.19 -2.68 -9.03
CA ARG A 131 -1.28 -3.24 -10.02
C ARG A 131 -0.30 -2.16 -10.42
N ALA A 132 0.98 -2.37 -10.16
CA ALA A 132 2.07 -1.54 -10.63
C ALA A 132 2.61 -2.12 -11.93
N THR A 133 2.79 -1.27 -12.94
CA THR A 133 3.26 -1.62 -14.30
C THR A 133 4.25 -0.58 -14.79
N GLY A 134 5.10 -0.95 -15.75
CA GLY A 134 6.06 -0.04 -16.39
C GLY A 134 7.50 -0.32 -16.02
N THR A 135 8.37 0.68 -16.18
CA THR A 135 9.81 0.56 -15.93
C THR A 135 10.28 1.69 -15.04
N GLY A 136 11.03 1.35 -13.98
CA GLY A 136 11.56 2.32 -13.04
C GLY A 136 11.65 1.77 -11.62
N THR A 137 11.93 2.66 -10.66
CA THR A 137 12.01 2.29 -9.24
C THR A 137 10.68 2.58 -8.56
N MET A 138 10.14 1.58 -7.87
CA MET A 138 8.99 1.70 -6.98
C MET A 138 9.44 1.47 -5.54
N PHE A 139 8.83 2.18 -4.61
CA PHE A 139 9.00 2.02 -3.18
C PHE A 139 7.69 1.56 -2.58
N PHE A 140 7.73 0.44 -1.90
CA PHE A 140 6.58 -0.03 -1.14
C PHE A 140 6.96 -0.28 0.31
N SER A 141 6.00 -0.24 1.20
CA SER A 141 6.23 -0.32 2.64
C SER A 141 5.33 -1.36 3.29
N GLY A 142 5.76 -1.82 4.45
CA GLY A 142 5.00 -2.74 5.27
C GLY A 142 4.98 -2.32 6.74
N TYR A 143 4.06 -2.90 7.52
CA TYR A 143 4.01 -2.69 8.95
C TYR A 143 4.97 -3.67 9.68
N GLY A 144 5.99 -3.12 10.35
CA GLY A 144 7.10 -3.89 10.90
C GLY A 144 8.12 -4.25 9.82
N ALA A 145 8.80 -5.38 9.96
CA ALA A 145 9.72 -5.88 8.95
C ALA A 145 8.98 -6.53 7.77
N ILE A 146 9.58 -6.47 6.59
CA ILE A 146 9.10 -7.17 5.40
C ILE A 146 9.99 -8.39 5.17
N ASP A 147 9.36 -9.54 4.99
CA ASP A 147 10.01 -10.80 4.61
C ASP A 147 9.40 -11.34 3.32
N THR A 148 10.02 -12.34 2.73
CA THR A 148 9.59 -12.92 1.46
C THR A 148 9.35 -14.42 1.57
N ILE A 149 8.35 -14.90 0.82
CA ILE A 149 8.06 -16.31 0.66
C ILE A 149 8.14 -16.63 -0.83
N ASP A 150 9.09 -17.48 -1.21
CA ASP A 150 9.23 -17.97 -2.56
C ASP A 150 8.48 -19.31 -2.72
N LEU A 151 7.51 -19.35 -3.65
CA LEU A 151 6.77 -20.56 -4.00
C LEU A 151 7.38 -21.18 -5.26
N ASP A 152 7.62 -22.49 -5.20
CA ASP A 152 8.25 -23.29 -6.28
C ASP A 152 7.26 -23.90 -7.27
N GLY A 153 5.95 -23.76 -7.01
CA GLY A 153 4.86 -24.31 -7.81
C GLY A 153 4.30 -25.64 -7.31
N GLY A 154 4.96 -26.27 -6.33
CA GLY A 154 4.54 -27.58 -5.79
C GLY A 154 3.59 -27.50 -4.59
N SER A 155 3.48 -26.32 -3.96
CA SER A 155 2.72 -26.14 -2.73
C SER A 155 1.75 -24.97 -2.79
N HIS A 156 0.73 -25.02 -1.90
CA HIS A 156 -0.15 -23.89 -1.61
C HIS A 156 0.30 -23.22 -0.31
N TYR A 157 0.29 -21.91 -0.27
CA TYR A 157 0.63 -21.15 0.92
C TYR A 157 -0.51 -20.23 1.30
N THR A 158 -0.95 -20.27 2.55
CA THR A 158 -2.09 -19.48 3.03
C THR A 158 -1.61 -18.44 4.04
N ILE A 159 -1.93 -17.18 3.79
CA ILE A 159 -1.51 -16.03 4.58
C ILE A 159 -2.76 -15.24 4.98
N ASP A 160 -2.81 -14.76 6.22
CA ASP A 160 -3.83 -13.79 6.63
C ASP A 160 -3.65 -12.50 5.82
N ASN A 161 -4.76 -11.98 5.27
CA ASN A 161 -4.76 -10.79 4.43
C ASN A 161 -4.07 -9.58 5.08
N GLY A 162 -4.12 -9.44 6.40
CA GLY A 162 -3.47 -8.35 7.14
C GLY A 162 -1.93 -8.40 7.12
N TYR A 163 -1.35 -9.50 6.66
CA TYR A 163 0.11 -9.69 6.59
C TYR A 163 0.67 -9.66 5.17
N VAL A 164 -0.16 -9.69 4.14
CA VAL A 164 0.31 -9.64 2.74
C VAL A 164 0.63 -8.20 2.36
N VAL A 165 1.78 -7.96 1.73
CA VAL A 165 2.22 -6.65 1.22
C VAL A 165 2.10 -6.59 -0.29
N ALA A 166 2.78 -7.51 -0.97
CA ALA A 166 2.87 -7.56 -2.42
C ALA A 166 3.06 -8.99 -2.90
N TRP A 167 2.82 -9.26 -4.19
CA TRP A 167 3.10 -10.55 -4.82
C TRP A 167 3.26 -10.42 -6.32
N GLU A 168 3.99 -11.36 -6.90
CA GLU A 168 4.17 -11.47 -8.34
C GLU A 168 2.89 -11.95 -9.04
N PRO A 169 2.51 -11.41 -10.20
CA PRO A 169 1.30 -11.79 -10.93
C PRO A 169 1.34 -13.20 -11.51
N SER A 170 2.50 -13.87 -11.52
CA SER A 170 2.67 -15.29 -11.85
C SER A 170 1.96 -16.22 -10.87
N LEU A 171 1.73 -15.73 -9.64
CA LEU A 171 0.98 -16.47 -8.62
C LEU A 171 -0.52 -16.38 -8.85
N SER A 172 -1.18 -17.52 -8.80
CA SER A 172 -2.63 -17.59 -8.63
C SER A 172 -2.96 -17.38 -7.16
N TYR A 173 -3.98 -16.58 -6.87
CA TYR A 173 -4.42 -16.36 -5.49
C TYR A 173 -5.93 -16.47 -5.36
N ARG A 174 -6.38 -16.95 -4.20
CA ARG A 174 -7.78 -17.11 -3.84
C ARG A 174 -8.02 -16.53 -2.45
N LEU A 175 -9.05 -15.73 -2.34
CA LEU A 175 -9.52 -15.23 -1.04
C LEU A 175 -10.50 -16.24 -0.44
N THR A 176 -10.26 -16.64 0.79
CA THR A 176 -11.14 -17.53 1.56
C THR A 176 -11.43 -16.90 2.92
N LYS A 177 -12.65 -17.09 3.40
CA LYS A 177 -12.97 -16.78 4.80
C LYS A 177 -12.56 -17.95 5.67
N ALA A 178 -11.89 -17.68 6.78
CA ALA A 178 -11.66 -18.71 7.79
C ALA A 178 -13.03 -19.25 8.22
N ARG A 179 -13.38 -20.47 7.78
CA ARG A 179 -14.65 -21.08 8.18
C ARG A 179 -14.65 -21.30 9.68
N LYS A 180 -15.78 -20.98 10.33
CA LYS A 180 -16.11 -21.21 11.71
C LYS A 180 -15.65 -22.61 12.20
N ILE A 181 -14.44 -22.72 12.69
CA ILE A 181 -14.09 -23.76 13.63
C ILE A 181 -14.46 -23.18 14.99
N ARG A 182 -15.61 -23.59 15.53
CA ARG A 182 -16.12 -23.51 16.91
C ARG A 182 -15.44 -22.51 17.88
N SER A 183 -15.05 -21.32 17.46
CA SER A 183 -14.55 -20.30 18.37
C SER A 183 -15.12 -18.95 17.94
N PHE A 184 -16.00 -18.44 18.77
CA PHE A 184 -16.68 -17.17 18.70
C PHE A 184 -15.72 -15.96 18.71
N LEU A 185 -14.40 -16.19 18.68
CA LEU A 185 -13.35 -15.19 18.86
C LEU A 185 -12.61 -14.80 17.57
N PHE A 186 -12.85 -15.47 16.45
CA PHE A 186 -12.15 -15.19 15.17
C PHE A 186 -13.17 -14.92 14.06
N SER A 187 -13.99 -13.90 14.25
CA SER A 187 -14.90 -13.42 13.22
C SER A 187 -14.11 -12.70 12.13
N ASP A 188 -14.32 -13.14 10.90
CA ASP A 188 -14.00 -12.44 9.64
C ASP A 188 -12.53 -12.32 9.21
N GLN A 189 -11.62 -13.18 9.67
CA GLN A 189 -10.29 -13.25 9.06
C GLN A 189 -10.38 -13.66 7.59
N LEU A 190 -9.85 -12.79 6.73
CA LEU A 190 -9.69 -13.05 5.31
C LEU A 190 -8.33 -13.68 5.07
N LEU A 191 -8.32 -14.84 4.43
CA LEU A 191 -7.12 -15.59 4.11
C LEU A 191 -6.87 -15.53 2.60
N LEU A 192 -5.64 -15.23 2.20
CA LEU A 192 -5.17 -15.35 0.83
C LEU A 192 -4.39 -16.66 0.70
N SER A 193 -4.88 -17.54 -0.17
CA SER A 193 -4.17 -18.78 -0.53
C SER A 193 -3.51 -18.58 -1.89
N PHE A 194 -2.19 -18.70 -1.91
CA PHE A 194 -1.35 -18.55 -3.09
C PHE A 194 -0.94 -19.91 -3.62
N SER A 195 -0.80 -20.03 -4.95
CA SER A 195 -0.29 -21.20 -5.66
C SER A 195 0.41 -20.78 -6.94
N GLY A 196 1.26 -21.67 -7.46
CA GLY A 196 2.10 -21.37 -8.62
C GLY A 196 3.54 -21.06 -8.22
N ARG A 197 4.33 -20.55 -9.15
CA ARG A 197 5.73 -20.18 -8.92
C ARG A 197 5.86 -18.68 -8.89
N GLY A 198 6.51 -18.13 -7.85
CA GLY A 198 6.70 -16.70 -7.67
C GLY A 198 6.90 -16.31 -6.21
N ARG A 199 6.96 -15.02 -5.96
CA ARG A 199 7.28 -14.43 -4.65
C ARG A 199 6.10 -13.69 -4.06
N VAL A 200 5.95 -13.80 -2.74
CA VAL A 200 5.04 -13.00 -1.91
C VAL A 200 5.87 -12.25 -0.88
N TRP A 201 5.61 -10.94 -0.71
CA TRP A 201 6.15 -10.13 0.39
C TRP A 201 5.13 -10.05 1.51
N ILE A 202 5.59 -10.22 2.74
CA ILE A 202 4.75 -10.26 3.93
C ILE A 202 5.24 -9.30 5.01
N ASN A 203 4.30 -8.78 5.81
CA ASN A 203 4.57 -7.98 7.00
C ASN A 203 4.84 -8.87 8.22
N SER A 204 5.66 -8.41 9.14
CA SER A 204 5.79 -9.03 10.47
C SER A 204 4.69 -8.59 11.46
N ARG A 205 3.86 -7.62 11.12
CA ARG A 205 2.76 -7.06 11.93
C ARG A 205 1.52 -6.83 11.08
N SER A 206 0.37 -6.74 11.72
CA SER A 206 -0.91 -6.45 11.07
C SER A 206 -1.54 -5.19 11.68
N PRO A 207 -1.92 -4.19 10.85
CA PRO A 207 -2.63 -3.00 11.33
C PRO A 207 -3.95 -3.34 12.04
N GLN A 208 -4.65 -4.38 11.60
CA GLN A 208 -5.88 -4.85 12.22
C GLN A 208 -5.64 -5.37 13.63
N SER A 209 -4.54 -6.11 13.83
CA SER A 209 -4.16 -6.60 15.15
C SER A 209 -3.83 -5.46 16.11
N LEU A 210 -3.11 -4.43 15.62
CA LEU A 210 -2.85 -3.22 16.40
C LEU A 210 -4.14 -2.49 16.74
N ALA A 211 -5.03 -2.27 15.76
CA ALA A 211 -6.31 -1.59 15.98
C ALA A 211 -7.17 -2.33 17.02
N SER A 212 -7.21 -3.67 16.95
CA SER A 212 -7.93 -4.51 17.91
C SER A 212 -7.33 -4.42 19.31
N TRP A 213 -6.00 -4.37 19.41
CA TRP A 213 -5.30 -4.25 20.68
C TRP A 213 -5.52 -2.87 21.32
N VAL A 214 -5.51 -1.78 20.53
CA VAL A 214 -5.71 -0.41 21.04
C VAL A 214 -7.17 -0.14 21.39
N HIS A 215 -8.12 -0.80 20.72
CA HIS A 215 -9.55 -0.53 20.84
C HIS A 215 -10.10 -0.49 22.29
N PRO A 216 -9.74 -1.41 23.21
CA PRO A 216 -10.21 -1.38 24.60
C PRO A 216 -9.72 -0.16 25.39
N PHE A 217 -8.60 0.46 24.99
CA PHE A 217 -8.00 1.59 25.69
C PHE A 217 -8.50 2.95 25.19
N ARG A 218 -9.31 2.98 24.11
CA ARG A 218 -9.86 4.25 23.62
C ARG A 218 -10.96 4.77 24.56
N ARG A 219 -10.96 6.07 24.82
CA ARG A 219 -12.05 6.71 25.55
C ARG A 219 -13.30 6.71 24.66
N VAL A 220 -14.36 6.04 25.09
CA VAL A 220 -15.70 6.14 24.49
C VAL A 220 -16.46 7.19 25.27
N LYS A 221 -17.01 8.22 24.62
CA LYS A 221 -17.99 9.12 25.29
C LYS A 221 -19.17 8.25 25.69
N SER A 222 -19.52 8.28 27.00
CA SER A 222 -20.78 7.73 27.47
C SER A 222 -21.90 8.42 26.68
N LYS A 223 -22.81 7.67 26.07
CA LYS A 223 -24.11 8.24 25.70
C LYS A 223 -24.75 8.71 26.98
N ASP A 224 -24.84 10.01 27.19
CA ASP A 224 -25.77 10.55 28.18
C ASP A 224 -27.13 10.01 27.78
N SER A 225 -27.66 9.13 28.62
CA SER A 225 -29.08 8.75 28.63
C SER A 225 -29.84 9.97 29.12
N GLY A 226 -30.10 10.91 28.18
CA GLY A 226 -31.10 11.95 28.42
C GLY A 226 -32.44 11.25 28.54
N SER A 227 -32.83 11.01 29.76
CA SER A 227 -34.23 10.84 30.14
C SER A 227 -34.83 12.24 30.19
N ASP A 228 -35.73 12.52 29.28
CA ASP A 228 -36.92 13.35 29.48
C ASP A 228 -38.00 12.89 28.50
#